data_029a84320a7aa9f854a89ca380381ae9
#
_entry.id   029a84320a7aa9f854a89ca380381ae9
#
_cell.length_a   1.000
_cell.length_b   1.000
_cell.length_c   1.000
_cell.angle_alpha   90.00
_cell.angle_beta   90.00
_cell.angle_gamma   90.00
#
_symmetry.space_group_name_H-M   'P 1'
#
loop_
_entity.id
_entity.type
_entity.pdbx_description
1 polymer ?
#
loop_
_entity_poly.entity_id
_entity_poly.type
_entity_poly.pdbx_seq_one_letter_code
_entity_poly.pdbx_strand_id
1 'polypeptide(L)'
;GWAALHLLVGLPLNGGLPGIENAATGQNAPAPAPAPASEKATQALPTPAASDAPHALRTAVLLSFVFAVTWFTSTAMAAHLPRLLQASGTSLQAAVAIAALVGPAQVVARLLEFGLLSRLHPLLSAQLAAAAHPVGAAILMVVGAPAAAVFTVLHGAGNGILTIAKGTLPLAFFGPAGYGERQGLMMAPARVAQAFAPLLFGLLIDGVGAAALWVTSLLGVAALAALWMLRPVVRQ
;
A
#
# COMPACT_ATOMS: atom_id res chain seq x y z
N GLY A 1 -15.50 -16.46 18.41
CA GLY A 1 -14.30 -16.13 17.78
C GLY A 1 -13.73 -14.76 18.06
N TRP A 2 -13.93 -13.79 17.19
CA TRP A 2 -13.26 -12.47 17.23
C TRP A 2 -13.61 -11.61 18.45
N ALA A 3 -14.85 -11.66 18.93
CA ALA A 3 -15.28 -10.91 20.13
C ALA A 3 -14.53 -11.39 21.39
N ALA A 4 -14.27 -12.69 21.53
CA ALA A 4 -13.52 -13.23 22.67
C ALA A 4 -12.04 -12.80 22.63
N LEU A 5 -11.45 -12.71 21.44
CA LEU A 5 -10.07 -12.22 21.28
C LEU A 5 -9.94 -10.73 21.64
N HIS A 6 -10.94 -9.92 21.27
CA HIS A 6 -10.99 -8.50 21.66
C HIS A 6 -11.14 -8.30 23.17
N LEU A 7 -11.93 -9.12 23.83
CA LEU A 7 -12.12 -9.06 25.29
C LEU A 7 -10.88 -9.54 26.06
N LEU A 8 -10.20 -10.59 25.57
CA LEU A 8 -9.06 -11.17 26.26
C LEU A 8 -7.75 -10.41 26.05
N VAL A 9 -7.57 -9.77 24.86
CA VAL A 9 -6.32 -9.10 24.51
C VAL A 9 -6.46 -7.58 24.45
N GLY A 10 -7.60 -7.08 23.96
CA GLY A 10 -7.81 -5.64 23.76
C GLY A 10 -8.10 -4.88 25.07
N LEU A 11 -8.90 -5.43 25.97
CA LEU A 11 -9.23 -4.76 27.26
C LEU A 11 -8.02 -4.60 28.19
N PRO A 12 -7.17 -5.64 28.42
CA PRO A 12 -6.00 -5.48 29.28
C PRO A 12 -4.97 -4.49 28.71
N LEU A 13 -4.81 -4.40 27.38
CA LEU A 13 -3.87 -3.48 26.74
C LEU A 13 -4.33 -2.01 26.79
N ASN A 14 -5.66 -1.78 26.80
CA ASN A 14 -6.21 -0.42 26.90
C ASN A 14 -6.38 0.06 28.35
N GLY A 15 -6.40 -0.82 29.34
CA GLY A 15 -6.53 -0.45 30.76
C GLY A 15 -5.32 0.24 31.38
N GLY A 16 -4.21 0.33 30.64
CA GLY A 16 -2.97 1.01 31.08
C GLY A 16 -2.75 2.42 30.52
N LEU A 17 -3.71 3.00 29.79
CA LEU A 17 -3.58 4.35 29.25
C LEU A 17 -4.02 5.38 30.32
N PRO A 18 -3.12 6.24 30.85
CA PRO A 18 -3.50 7.29 31.77
C PRO A 18 -4.34 8.34 31.03
N GLY A 19 -5.59 8.49 31.41
CA GLY A 19 -6.45 9.57 30.90
C GLY A 19 -7.93 9.25 30.68
N ILE A 20 -8.38 8.02 30.81
CA ILE A 20 -9.79 7.65 30.57
C ILE A 20 -10.62 7.66 31.87
N GLU A 21 -10.03 7.60 33.05
CA GLU A 21 -10.75 7.56 34.32
C GLU A 21 -11.36 8.90 34.77
N ASN A 22 -10.93 10.04 34.22
CA ASN A 22 -11.43 11.35 34.67
C ASN A 22 -12.69 11.85 33.94
N ALA A 23 -13.25 11.07 33.05
CA ALA A 23 -14.48 11.45 32.33
C ALA A 23 -15.79 10.92 32.96
N ALA A 24 -15.71 10.03 33.96
CA ALA A 24 -16.89 9.34 34.51
C ALA A 24 -17.31 9.81 35.92
N THR A 25 -16.50 10.61 36.61
CA THR A 25 -16.89 11.16 37.91
C THR A 25 -16.94 12.68 37.84
N GLY A 26 -18.15 13.20 37.60
CA GLY A 26 -18.45 14.62 37.72
C GLY A 26 -18.29 15.07 39.20
N GLN A 27 -17.13 15.54 39.58
CA GLN A 27 -16.93 16.29 40.81
C GLN A 27 -16.53 17.71 40.47
N ASN A 28 -17.42 18.65 40.87
CA ASN A 28 -17.25 20.07 40.86
C ASN A 28 -16.01 20.46 41.69
N ALA A 29 -14.90 20.79 41.02
CA ALA A 29 -13.83 21.55 41.61
C ALA A 29 -13.96 23.03 41.18
N PRO A 30 -13.76 24.01 42.08
CA PRO A 30 -13.85 25.43 41.69
C PRO A 30 -12.81 25.79 40.66
N ALA A 31 -13.25 26.55 39.64
CA ALA A 31 -12.40 27.01 38.56
C ALA A 31 -11.17 27.79 39.08
N PRO A 32 -9.95 27.45 38.66
CA PRO A 32 -8.81 28.31 38.87
C PRO A 32 -8.95 29.59 38.06
N ALA A 33 -8.56 30.74 38.65
CA ALA A 33 -8.55 32.05 38.02
C ALA A 33 -7.78 32.01 36.67
N PRO A 34 -8.20 32.78 35.65
CA PRO A 34 -7.54 32.80 34.35
C PRO A 34 -6.10 33.31 34.51
N ALA A 35 -5.14 32.42 34.22
CA ALA A 35 -3.76 32.83 34.04
C ALA A 35 -3.66 33.74 32.80
N PRO A 36 -2.76 34.73 32.77
CA PRO A 36 -2.63 35.63 31.62
C PRO A 36 -2.33 34.83 30.37
N ALA A 37 -3.10 35.13 29.31
CA ALA A 37 -2.94 34.53 28.01
C ALA A 37 -1.49 34.71 27.53
N SER A 38 -0.72 33.65 27.66
CA SER A 38 0.52 33.54 26.91
C SER A 38 0.11 33.48 25.44
N GLU A 39 0.33 34.57 24.72
CA GLU A 39 0.33 34.58 23.26
C GLU A 39 1.40 33.57 22.79
N LYS A 40 1.02 32.27 22.77
CA LYS A 40 1.73 31.33 21.92
C LYS A 40 1.50 31.83 20.50
N ALA A 41 2.53 32.53 20.02
CA ALA A 41 2.65 32.86 18.62
C ALA A 41 2.14 31.65 17.82
N THR A 42 1.03 31.86 17.13
CA THR A 42 0.58 30.99 16.05
C THR A 42 1.71 31.00 15.04
N GLN A 43 2.66 30.07 15.19
CA GLN A 43 3.63 29.82 14.14
C GLN A 43 2.79 29.40 12.94
N ALA A 44 2.54 30.35 12.07
CA ALA A 44 1.99 30.09 10.75
C ALA A 44 2.88 28.99 10.14
N LEU A 45 2.29 27.81 9.94
CA LEU A 45 2.93 26.75 9.18
C LEU A 45 3.44 27.38 7.88
N PRO A 46 4.70 27.14 7.48
CA PRO A 46 5.22 27.68 6.24
C PRO A 46 4.30 27.22 5.11
N THR A 47 3.56 28.15 4.56
CA THR A 47 2.78 27.96 3.33
C THR A 47 3.81 27.56 2.26
N PRO A 48 3.64 26.43 1.57
CA PRO A 48 4.56 26.05 0.49
C PRO A 48 4.64 27.23 -0.47
N ALA A 49 5.85 27.65 -0.82
CA ALA A 49 6.05 28.71 -1.78
C ALA A 49 5.30 28.37 -3.06
N ALA A 50 4.60 29.34 -3.64
CA ALA A 50 3.73 29.15 -4.83
C ALA A 50 4.47 28.53 -6.03
N SER A 51 5.79 28.56 -6.05
CA SER A 51 6.67 27.91 -7.03
C SER A 51 6.67 26.38 -6.98
N ASP A 52 6.33 25.78 -5.84
CA ASP A 52 6.40 24.32 -5.64
C ASP A 52 5.07 23.60 -5.91
N ALA A 53 3.98 24.35 -6.05
CA ALA A 53 2.64 23.80 -6.25
C ALA A 53 2.52 22.86 -7.48
N PRO A 54 3.08 23.18 -8.67
CA PRO A 54 3.02 22.30 -9.84
C PRO A 54 3.78 20.99 -9.62
N HIS A 55 4.92 21.04 -8.95
CA HIS A 55 5.69 19.85 -8.62
C HIS A 55 4.98 18.97 -7.58
N ALA A 56 4.36 19.56 -6.58
CA ALA A 56 3.59 18.85 -5.58
C ALA A 56 2.37 18.15 -6.22
N LEU A 57 1.64 18.84 -7.09
CA LEU A 57 0.50 18.26 -7.82
C LEU A 57 0.94 17.08 -8.70
N ARG A 58 2.00 17.25 -9.49
CA ARG A 58 2.57 16.17 -10.32
C ARG A 58 2.93 14.95 -9.48
N THR A 59 3.61 15.14 -8.37
CA THR A 59 3.99 14.07 -7.44
C THR A 59 2.76 13.37 -6.88
N ALA A 60 1.73 14.12 -6.46
CA ALA A 60 0.48 13.56 -5.94
C ALA A 60 -0.25 12.73 -7.01
N VAL A 61 -0.34 13.22 -8.25
CA VAL A 61 -0.97 12.49 -9.38
C VAL A 61 -0.22 11.20 -9.70
N LEU A 62 1.12 11.25 -9.78
CA LEU A 62 1.93 10.06 -10.05
C LEU A 62 1.78 9.01 -8.93
N LEU A 63 1.81 9.42 -7.67
CA LEU A 63 1.59 8.51 -6.54
C LEU A 63 0.17 7.94 -6.54
N SER A 64 -0.85 8.75 -6.82
CA SER A 64 -2.24 8.28 -6.94
C SER A 64 -2.39 7.22 -8.03
N PHE A 65 -1.75 7.43 -9.18
CA PHE A 65 -1.71 6.46 -10.26
C PHE A 65 -1.03 5.16 -9.83
N VAL A 66 0.15 5.23 -9.22
CA VAL A 66 0.87 4.05 -8.69
C VAL A 66 0.00 3.29 -7.70
N PHE A 67 -0.68 3.99 -6.79
CA PHE A 67 -1.57 3.36 -5.81
C PHE A 67 -2.79 2.70 -6.49
N ALA A 68 -3.38 3.36 -7.49
CA ALA A 68 -4.49 2.79 -8.24
C ALA A 68 -4.09 1.49 -8.95
N VAL A 69 -2.97 1.48 -9.67
CA VAL A 69 -2.44 0.28 -10.33
C VAL A 69 -2.12 -0.82 -9.32
N THR A 70 -1.48 -0.48 -8.21
CA THR A 70 -1.10 -1.45 -7.17
C THR A 70 -2.34 -2.10 -6.56
N TRP A 71 -3.36 -1.30 -6.19
CA TRP A 71 -4.59 -1.83 -5.61
C TRP A 71 -5.42 -2.62 -6.60
N PHE A 72 -5.48 -2.18 -7.87
CA PHE A 72 -6.13 -2.94 -8.94
C PHE A 72 -5.46 -4.31 -9.08
N THR A 73 -4.15 -4.36 -9.30
CA THR A 73 -3.41 -5.61 -9.51
C THR A 73 -3.47 -6.52 -8.29
N SER A 74 -3.31 -5.98 -7.09
CA SER A 74 -3.40 -6.75 -5.85
C SER A 74 -4.76 -7.41 -5.68
N THR A 75 -5.85 -6.69 -5.95
CA THR A 75 -7.22 -7.21 -5.80
C THR A 75 -7.58 -8.17 -6.93
N ALA A 76 -7.16 -7.89 -8.16
CA ALA A 76 -7.31 -8.80 -9.29
C ALA A 76 -6.63 -10.16 -9.03
N MET A 77 -5.39 -10.14 -8.53
CA MET A 77 -4.67 -11.36 -8.18
C MET A 77 -5.31 -12.07 -6.97
N ALA A 78 -5.74 -11.33 -5.93
CA ALA A 78 -6.41 -11.93 -4.79
C ALA A 78 -7.69 -12.70 -5.18
N ALA A 79 -8.43 -12.19 -6.17
CA ALA A 79 -9.66 -12.81 -6.64
C ALA A 79 -9.43 -13.96 -7.62
N HIS A 80 -8.42 -13.86 -8.48
CA HIS A 80 -8.33 -14.72 -9.68
C HIS A 80 -7.01 -15.48 -9.82
N LEU A 81 -6.07 -15.39 -8.87
CA LEU A 81 -4.76 -16.02 -9.01
C LEU A 81 -4.83 -17.53 -9.30
N PRO A 82 -5.61 -18.35 -8.57
CA PRO A 82 -5.68 -19.78 -8.88
C PRO A 82 -6.18 -20.03 -10.30
N ARG A 83 -7.16 -19.25 -10.76
CA ARG A 83 -7.72 -19.36 -12.11
C ARG A 83 -6.71 -18.94 -13.18
N LEU A 84 -5.96 -17.88 -12.95
CA LEU A 84 -4.88 -17.42 -13.82
C LEU A 84 -3.78 -18.49 -13.96
N LEU A 85 -3.37 -19.11 -12.85
CA LEU A 85 -2.38 -20.18 -12.86
C LEU A 85 -2.88 -21.41 -13.61
N GLN A 86 -4.16 -21.77 -13.47
CA GLN A 86 -4.77 -22.85 -14.29
C GLN A 86 -4.75 -22.51 -15.77
N ALA A 87 -5.10 -21.28 -16.14
CA ALA A 87 -5.03 -20.82 -17.53
C ALA A 87 -3.58 -20.85 -18.09
N SER A 88 -2.57 -20.83 -17.21
CA SER A 88 -1.15 -20.98 -17.57
C SER A 88 -0.68 -22.44 -17.57
N GLY A 89 -1.61 -23.42 -17.46
CA GLY A 89 -1.32 -24.85 -17.55
C GLY A 89 -1.06 -25.54 -16.19
N THR A 90 -1.29 -24.87 -15.06
CA THR A 90 -1.16 -25.48 -13.72
C THR A 90 -2.43 -26.24 -13.36
N SER A 91 -2.33 -27.42 -12.73
CA SER A 91 -3.50 -28.13 -12.22
C SER A 91 -4.22 -27.34 -11.11
N LEU A 92 -5.53 -27.55 -10.93
CA LEU A 92 -6.31 -26.85 -9.89
C LEU A 92 -5.68 -27.01 -8.50
N GLN A 93 -5.31 -28.21 -8.13
CA GLN A 93 -4.70 -28.49 -6.82
C GLN A 93 -3.40 -27.72 -6.63
N ALA A 94 -2.50 -27.77 -7.62
CA ALA A 94 -1.24 -27.04 -7.58
C ALA A 94 -1.47 -25.51 -7.60
N ALA A 95 -2.39 -25.01 -8.40
CA ALA A 95 -2.72 -23.60 -8.49
C ALA A 95 -3.18 -23.02 -7.14
N VAL A 96 -4.05 -23.73 -6.42
CA VAL A 96 -4.52 -23.33 -5.08
C VAL A 96 -3.36 -23.35 -4.08
N ALA A 97 -2.54 -24.40 -4.07
CA ALA A 97 -1.40 -24.52 -3.17
C ALA A 97 -0.35 -23.42 -3.43
N ILE A 98 -0.06 -23.14 -4.71
CA ILE A 98 0.88 -22.08 -5.12
C ILE A 98 0.30 -20.70 -4.77
N ALA A 99 -0.98 -20.45 -5.01
CA ALA A 99 -1.61 -19.16 -4.67
C ALA A 99 -1.54 -18.86 -3.16
N ALA A 100 -1.57 -19.87 -2.30
CA ALA A 100 -1.41 -19.70 -0.86
C ALA A 100 -0.03 -19.14 -0.46
N LEU A 101 0.99 -19.20 -1.33
CA LEU A 101 2.32 -18.62 -1.10
C LEU A 101 2.32 -17.09 -1.07
N VAL A 102 1.29 -16.42 -1.60
CA VAL A 102 1.20 -14.95 -1.57
C VAL A 102 1.31 -14.41 -0.15
N GLY A 103 0.58 -14.99 0.80
CA GLY A 103 0.59 -14.55 2.20
C GLY A 103 1.98 -14.62 2.85
N PRO A 104 2.61 -15.80 2.91
CA PRO A 104 3.99 -15.94 3.40
C PRO A 104 4.98 -15.01 2.69
N ALA A 105 4.92 -14.89 1.35
CA ALA A 105 5.80 -14.02 0.58
C ALA A 105 5.63 -12.54 0.98
N GLN A 106 4.39 -12.07 1.21
CA GLN A 106 4.13 -10.73 1.71
C GLN A 106 4.73 -10.48 3.10
N VAL A 107 4.58 -11.45 4.00
CA VAL A 107 5.11 -11.32 5.37
C VAL A 107 6.63 -11.25 5.35
N VAL A 108 7.29 -12.18 4.66
CA VAL A 108 8.75 -12.19 4.52
C VAL A 108 9.25 -10.89 3.91
N ALA A 109 8.62 -10.41 2.84
CA ALA A 109 9.00 -9.15 2.19
C ALA A 109 8.87 -7.94 3.12
N ARG A 110 7.82 -7.87 3.96
CA ARG A 110 7.66 -6.81 4.97
C ARG A 110 8.75 -6.88 6.04
N LEU A 111 9.11 -8.08 6.51
CA LEU A 111 10.21 -8.25 7.46
C LEU A 111 11.55 -7.81 6.87
N LEU A 112 11.80 -8.14 5.60
CA LEU A 112 12.99 -7.68 4.88
C LEU A 112 12.99 -6.15 4.69
N GLU A 113 11.83 -5.55 4.41
CA GLU A 113 11.68 -4.09 4.33
C GLU A 113 12.06 -3.44 5.66
N PHE A 114 11.54 -3.92 6.78
CA PHE A 114 11.88 -3.38 8.11
C PHE A 114 13.35 -3.58 8.48
N GLY A 115 13.92 -4.75 8.20
CA GLY A 115 15.28 -5.08 8.62
C GLY A 115 16.37 -4.53 7.70
N LEU A 116 16.21 -4.70 6.39
CA LEU A 116 17.26 -4.45 5.40
C LEU A 116 16.96 -3.21 4.55
N LEU A 117 15.77 -3.14 3.96
CA LEU A 117 15.40 -2.10 3.00
C LEU A 117 15.04 -0.78 3.66
N SER A 118 14.72 -0.77 4.97
CA SER A 118 14.45 0.47 5.74
C SER A 118 15.62 1.45 5.75
N ARG A 119 16.83 0.98 5.43
CA ARG A 119 18.04 1.82 5.26
C ARG A 119 18.09 2.51 3.90
N LEU A 120 17.29 2.07 2.93
CA LEU A 120 17.20 2.64 1.61
C LEU A 120 16.15 3.75 1.58
N HIS A 121 16.25 4.62 0.57
CA HIS A 121 15.21 5.60 0.35
C HIS A 121 13.87 4.89 0.01
N PRO A 122 12.70 5.28 0.60
CA PRO A 122 11.42 4.61 0.36
C PRO A 122 11.03 4.48 -1.12
N LEU A 123 11.49 5.43 -1.96
CA LEU A 123 11.25 5.38 -3.40
C LEU A 123 11.97 4.21 -4.07
N LEU A 124 13.19 3.87 -3.64
CA LEU A 124 13.94 2.74 -4.21
C LEU A 124 13.28 1.41 -3.85
N SER A 125 12.88 1.24 -2.59
CA SER A 125 12.12 0.05 -2.16
C SER A 125 10.83 -0.11 -2.97
N ALA A 126 10.09 1.00 -3.20
CA ALA A 126 8.88 0.98 -4.00
C ALA A 126 9.15 0.64 -5.48
N GLN A 127 10.24 1.12 -6.07
CA GLN A 127 10.63 0.80 -7.44
C GLN A 127 10.97 -0.68 -7.60
N LEU A 128 11.77 -1.24 -6.69
CA LEU A 128 12.10 -2.67 -6.69
C LEU A 128 10.84 -3.53 -6.54
N ALA A 129 9.96 -3.14 -5.62
CA ALA A 129 8.70 -3.84 -5.38
C ALA A 129 7.73 -3.75 -6.58
N ALA A 130 7.65 -2.59 -7.24
CA ALA A 130 6.82 -2.41 -8.42
C ALA A 130 7.32 -3.24 -9.63
N ALA A 131 8.62 -3.48 -9.72
CA ALA A 131 9.21 -4.32 -10.75
C ALA A 131 8.92 -5.82 -10.54
N ALA A 132 8.68 -6.26 -9.32
CA ALA A 132 8.53 -7.68 -8.99
C ALA A 132 7.36 -8.36 -9.73
N HIS A 133 6.19 -7.68 -9.84
CA HIS A 133 5.03 -8.24 -10.55
C HIS A 133 5.28 -8.40 -12.05
N PRO A 134 5.68 -7.38 -12.83
CA PRO A 134 5.93 -7.55 -14.26
C PRO A 134 7.07 -8.51 -14.57
N VAL A 135 8.11 -8.55 -13.74
CA VAL A 135 9.20 -9.54 -13.90
C VAL A 135 8.68 -10.96 -13.69
N GLY A 136 7.95 -11.20 -12.60
CA GLY A 136 7.36 -12.51 -12.34
C GLY A 136 6.38 -12.94 -13.43
N ALA A 137 5.57 -11.99 -13.92
CA ALA A 137 4.63 -12.23 -15.00
C ALA A 137 5.33 -12.60 -16.32
N ALA A 138 6.40 -11.89 -16.68
CA ALA A 138 7.21 -12.21 -17.85
C ALA A 138 7.80 -13.63 -17.74
N ILE A 139 8.33 -14.00 -16.57
CA ILE A 139 8.87 -15.34 -16.31
C ILE A 139 7.75 -16.40 -16.48
N LEU A 140 6.57 -16.17 -15.89
CA LEU A 140 5.44 -17.09 -16.02
C LEU A 140 4.99 -17.25 -17.49
N MET A 141 4.92 -16.15 -18.23
CA MET A 141 4.49 -16.18 -19.64
C MET A 141 5.49 -16.86 -20.57
N VAL A 142 6.78 -16.83 -20.25
CA VAL A 142 7.84 -17.47 -21.06
C VAL A 142 8.01 -18.94 -20.69
N VAL A 143 8.01 -19.27 -19.40
CA VAL A 143 8.32 -20.61 -18.89
C VAL A 143 7.06 -21.46 -18.70
N GLY A 144 5.90 -20.83 -18.50
CA GLY A 144 4.62 -21.50 -18.25
C GLY A 144 4.48 -22.03 -16.82
N ALA A 145 3.69 -23.08 -16.64
CA ALA A 145 3.32 -23.67 -15.35
C ALA A 145 4.48 -23.88 -14.37
N PRO A 146 5.70 -24.32 -14.78
CA PRO A 146 6.82 -24.47 -13.83
C PRO A 146 7.21 -23.19 -13.10
N ALA A 147 6.96 -22.02 -13.70
CA ALA A 147 7.25 -20.70 -13.09
C ALA A 147 6.13 -20.15 -12.21
N ALA A 148 5.02 -20.85 -12.03
CA ALA A 148 3.85 -20.36 -11.29
C ALA A 148 4.20 -19.95 -9.84
N ALA A 149 5.02 -20.74 -9.15
CA ALA A 149 5.45 -20.43 -7.79
C ALA A 149 6.35 -19.19 -7.76
N VAL A 150 7.26 -19.02 -8.74
CA VAL A 150 8.16 -17.86 -8.84
C VAL A 150 7.35 -16.60 -9.03
N PHE A 151 6.39 -16.60 -9.96
CA PHE A 151 5.47 -15.48 -10.18
C PHE A 151 4.73 -15.12 -8.88
N THR A 152 4.14 -16.11 -8.22
CA THR A 152 3.34 -15.91 -7.02
C THR A 152 4.16 -15.29 -5.88
N VAL A 153 5.38 -15.78 -5.67
CA VAL A 153 6.30 -15.25 -4.65
C VAL A 153 6.72 -13.82 -4.98
N LEU A 154 7.12 -13.54 -6.23
CA LEU A 154 7.50 -12.19 -6.66
C LEU A 154 6.33 -11.21 -6.55
N HIS A 155 5.13 -11.61 -7.00
CA HIS A 155 3.93 -10.78 -6.85
C HIS A 155 3.62 -10.51 -5.36
N GLY A 156 3.64 -11.55 -4.53
CA GLY A 156 3.40 -11.44 -3.09
C GLY A 156 4.41 -10.53 -2.40
N ALA A 157 5.70 -10.71 -2.67
CA ALA A 157 6.77 -9.89 -2.11
C ALA A 157 6.63 -8.41 -2.51
N GLY A 158 6.44 -8.13 -3.81
CA GLY A 158 6.22 -6.77 -4.30
C GLY A 158 5.00 -6.12 -3.65
N ASN A 159 3.88 -6.84 -3.57
CA ASN A 159 2.66 -6.34 -2.93
C ASN A 159 2.86 -6.08 -1.42
N GLY A 160 3.65 -6.91 -0.74
CA GLY A 160 4.01 -6.73 0.66
C GLY A 160 4.70 -5.39 0.90
N ILE A 161 5.76 -5.09 0.14
CA ILE A 161 6.54 -3.85 0.23
C ILE A 161 5.71 -2.64 -0.21
N LEU A 162 4.97 -2.72 -1.32
CA LEU A 162 4.11 -1.62 -1.81
C LEU A 162 3.00 -1.26 -0.83
N THR A 163 2.59 -2.20 0.02
CA THR A 163 1.64 -1.90 1.12
C THR A 163 2.24 -0.93 2.14
N ILE A 164 3.54 -1.04 2.44
CA ILE A 164 4.27 -0.10 3.30
C ILE A 164 4.50 1.21 2.56
N ALA A 165 4.94 1.14 1.30
CA ALA A 165 5.25 2.30 0.47
C ALA A 165 4.06 3.27 0.32
N LYS A 166 2.82 2.78 0.33
CA LYS A 166 1.61 3.62 0.31
C LYS A 166 1.51 4.59 1.49
N GLY A 167 2.06 4.23 2.63
CA GLY A 167 2.14 5.12 3.80
C GLY A 167 3.40 5.98 3.80
N THR A 168 4.53 5.39 3.48
CA THR A 168 5.84 6.05 3.62
C THR A 168 6.15 7.04 2.49
N LEU A 169 5.73 6.78 1.24
CA LEU A 169 5.99 7.70 0.13
C LEU A 169 5.31 9.06 0.30
N PRO A 170 3.99 9.16 0.60
CA PRO A 170 3.38 10.46 0.84
C PRO A 170 4.04 11.23 1.99
N LEU A 171 4.43 10.52 3.05
CA LEU A 171 5.13 11.13 4.17
C LEU A 171 6.52 11.64 3.77
N ALA A 172 7.26 10.87 2.95
CA ALA A 172 8.59 11.24 2.48
C ALA A 172 8.56 12.46 1.55
N PHE A 173 7.54 12.57 0.67
CA PHE A 173 7.45 13.66 -0.30
C PHE A 173 6.82 14.93 0.26
N PHE A 174 5.81 14.79 1.13
CA PHE A 174 4.99 15.92 1.56
C PHE A 174 5.12 16.26 3.04
N GLY A 175 5.78 15.42 3.83
CA GLY A 175 5.87 15.58 5.27
C GLY A 175 4.56 15.28 6.02
N PRO A 176 4.55 15.50 7.35
CA PRO A 176 3.44 15.09 8.23
C PRO A 176 2.24 16.05 8.19
N ALA A 177 2.43 17.33 7.80
CA ALA A 177 1.35 18.32 7.79
C ALA A 177 0.24 17.93 6.80
N GLY A 178 -1.01 17.84 7.26
CA GLY A 178 -2.17 17.47 6.44
C GLY A 178 -2.08 16.05 5.84
N TYR A 179 -1.29 15.17 6.45
CA TYR A 179 -1.04 13.81 5.92
C TYR A 179 -2.32 13.02 5.68
N GLY A 180 -3.26 13.01 6.64
CA GLY A 180 -4.49 12.22 6.53
C GLY A 180 -5.39 12.64 5.37
N GLU A 181 -5.62 13.94 5.20
CA GLU A 181 -6.41 14.48 4.09
C GLU A 181 -5.77 14.17 2.74
N ARG A 182 -4.48 14.44 2.62
CA ARG A 182 -3.70 14.20 1.40
C ARG A 182 -3.63 12.72 1.05
N GLN A 183 -3.42 11.86 2.04
CA GLN A 183 -3.44 10.41 1.88
C GLN A 183 -4.81 9.92 1.41
N GLY A 184 -5.90 10.42 2.02
CA GLY A 184 -7.27 10.11 1.62
C GLY A 184 -7.53 10.45 0.16
N LEU A 185 -7.16 11.66 -0.26
CA LEU A 185 -7.34 12.13 -1.63
C LEU A 185 -6.54 11.29 -2.65
N MET A 186 -5.26 11.02 -2.36
CA MET A 186 -4.41 10.19 -3.22
C MET A 186 -4.89 8.74 -3.31
N MET A 187 -5.55 8.22 -2.27
CA MET A 187 -6.07 6.86 -2.25
C MET A 187 -7.45 6.71 -2.91
N ALA A 188 -8.18 7.79 -3.18
CA ALA A 188 -9.52 7.71 -3.76
C ALA A 188 -9.55 7.00 -5.12
N PRO A 189 -8.68 7.30 -6.11
CA PRO A 189 -8.62 6.55 -7.37
C PRO A 189 -8.28 5.07 -7.16
N ALA A 190 -7.43 4.76 -6.18
CA ALA A 190 -7.06 3.39 -5.86
C ALA A 190 -8.25 2.58 -5.33
N ARG A 191 -9.14 3.19 -4.54
CA ARG A 191 -10.37 2.54 -4.04
C ARG A 191 -11.34 2.24 -5.17
N VAL A 192 -11.49 3.15 -6.12
CA VAL A 192 -12.32 2.92 -7.31
C VAL A 192 -11.74 1.78 -8.14
N ALA A 193 -10.45 1.83 -8.46
CA ALA A 193 -9.77 0.79 -9.21
C ALA A 193 -9.88 -0.59 -8.52
N GLN A 194 -9.74 -0.63 -7.20
CA GLN A 194 -9.92 -1.85 -6.40
C GLN A 194 -11.31 -2.44 -6.52
N ALA A 195 -12.36 -1.61 -6.48
CA ALA A 195 -13.74 -2.08 -6.53
C ALA A 195 -14.07 -2.78 -7.87
N PHE A 196 -13.51 -2.29 -8.97
CA PHE A 196 -13.74 -2.87 -10.31
C PHE A 196 -12.75 -3.98 -10.68
N ALA A 197 -11.65 -4.15 -9.96
CA ALA A 197 -10.58 -5.08 -10.31
C ALA A 197 -11.06 -6.54 -10.48
N PRO A 198 -11.86 -7.13 -9.57
CA PRO A 198 -12.31 -8.52 -9.75
C PRO A 198 -13.14 -8.69 -11.02
N LEU A 199 -14.08 -7.77 -11.28
CA LEU A 199 -14.93 -7.85 -12.47
C LEU A 199 -14.11 -7.71 -13.75
N LEU A 200 -13.33 -6.64 -13.87
CA LEU A 200 -12.58 -6.35 -15.10
C LEU A 200 -11.54 -7.44 -15.40
N PHE A 201 -10.83 -7.89 -14.37
CA PHE A 201 -9.83 -8.93 -14.57
C PHE A 201 -10.44 -10.31 -14.80
N GLY A 202 -11.60 -10.59 -14.20
CA GLY A 202 -12.38 -11.81 -14.49
C GLY A 202 -12.80 -11.87 -15.96
N LEU A 203 -13.35 -10.78 -16.51
CA LEU A 203 -13.70 -10.67 -17.92
C LEU A 203 -12.48 -10.81 -18.85
N LEU A 204 -11.33 -10.28 -18.45
CA LEU A 204 -10.08 -10.45 -19.21
C LEU A 204 -9.66 -11.93 -19.26
N ILE A 205 -9.69 -12.63 -18.13
CA ILE A 205 -9.34 -14.07 -18.11
C ILE A 205 -10.35 -14.86 -18.96
N ASP A 206 -11.63 -14.52 -18.92
CA ASP A 206 -12.65 -15.18 -19.76
C ASP A 206 -12.39 -15.00 -21.25
N GLY A 207 -11.94 -13.81 -21.65
CA GLY A 207 -11.70 -13.49 -23.05
C GLY A 207 -10.35 -13.98 -23.60
N VAL A 208 -9.27 -13.86 -22.81
CA VAL A 208 -7.90 -14.09 -23.31
C VAL A 208 -7.07 -15.05 -22.46
N GLY A 209 -7.66 -15.69 -21.45
CA GLY A 209 -7.00 -16.67 -20.61
C GLY A 209 -5.77 -16.08 -19.86
N ALA A 210 -4.66 -16.82 -19.87
CA ALA A 210 -3.41 -16.38 -19.21
C ALA A 210 -2.84 -15.07 -19.78
N ALA A 211 -3.16 -14.70 -21.03
CA ALA A 211 -2.71 -13.46 -21.64
C ALA A 211 -3.25 -12.20 -20.93
N ALA A 212 -4.31 -12.32 -20.10
CA ALA A 212 -4.76 -11.27 -19.19
C ALA A 212 -3.64 -10.72 -18.30
N LEU A 213 -2.62 -11.53 -18.03
CA LEU A 213 -1.45 -11.14 -17.25
C LEU A 213 -0.63 -10.02 -17.89
N TRP A 214 -0.64 -9.91 -19.22
CA TRP A 214 0.04 -8.81 -19.91
C TRP A 214 -0.56 -7.45 -19.55
N VAL A 215 -1.87 -7.36 -19.32
CA VAL A 215 -2.51 -6.10 -18.94
C VAL A 215 -2.00 -5.63 -17.56
N THR A 216 -1.98 -6.52 -16.57
CA THR A 216 -1.45 -6.15 -15.23
C THR A 216 0.05 -5.90 -15.24
N SER A 217 0.80 -6.57 -16.12
CA SER A 217 2.23 -6.34 -16.29
C SER A 217 2.50 -4.98 -16.92
N LEU A 218 1.79 -4.60 -17.97
CA LEU A 218 1.92 -3.28 -18.61
C LEU A 218 1.54 -2.16 -17.63
N LEU A 219 0.47 -2.33 -16.86
CA LEU A 219 0.13 -1.41 -15.78
C LEU A 219 1.25 -1.33 -14.73
N GLY A 220 1.84 -2.47 -14.35
CA GLY A 220 2.98 -2.51 -13.43
C GLY A 220 4.21 -1.78 -13.95
N VAL A 221 4.54 -1.96 -15.25
CA VAL A 221 5.63 -1.21 -15.92
C VAL A 221 5.32 0.28 -15.95
N ALA A 222 4.08 0.68 -16.25
CA ALA A 222 3.67 2.08 -16.22
C ALA A 222 3.78 2.69 -14.80
N ALA A 223 3.41 1.93 -13.77
CA ALA A 223 3.58 2.35 -12.37
C ALA A 223 5.06 2.49 -12.00
N LEU A 224 5.92 1.56 -12.45
CA LEU A 224 7.37 1.66 -12.27
C LEU A 224 7.95 2.89 -12.97
N ALA A 225 7.52 3.16 -14.20
CA ALA A 225 7.91 4.38 -14.93
C ALA A 225 7.46 5.64 -14.20
N ALA A 226 6.24 5.66 -13.66
CA ALA A 226 5.76 6.77 -12.84
C ALA A 226 6.61 6.99 -11.59
N LEU A 227 7.04 5.91 -10.91
CA LEU A 227 7.97 6.00 -9.77
C LEU A 227 9.35 6.52 -10.19
N TRP A 228 9.83 6.21 -11.38
CA TRP A 228 11.11 6.74 -11.89
C TRP A 228 11.02 8.23 -12.26
N MET A 229 9.83 8.72 -12.60
CA MET A 229 9.61 10.15 -12.83
C MET A 229 9.62 10.98 -11.54
N LEU A 230 9.51 10.34 -10.38
CA LEU A 230 9.63 10.98 -9.08
C LEU A 230 11.11 11.18 -8.73
N ARG A 231 11.46 12.40 -8.32
CA ARG A 231 12.82 12.70 -7.84
C ARG A 231 12.83 12.66 -6.31
N PRO A 232 13.81 12.01 -5.68
CA PRO A 232 13.97 12.07 -4.23
C PRO A 232 14.07 13.53 -3.79
N VAL A 233 13.28 13.90 -2.77
CA VAL A 233 13.47 15.20 -2.10
C VAL A 233 14.71 15.07 -1.25
N VAL A 234 15.82 15.64 -1.70
CA VAL A 234 17.03 15.78 -0.88
C VAL A 234 16.72 16.83 0.17
N ARG A 235 16.40 16.42 1.39
CA ARG A 235 16.37 17.34 2.54
C ARG A 235 17.82 17.68 2.86
N GLN A 236 18.20 18.93 2.60
CA GLN A 236 19.40 19.53 3.13
C GLN A 236 19.26 19.80 4.63
#